data_6bed37737c1a04f6a57d12e26deef65c
#
_entry.id   6bed37737c1a04f6a57d12e26deef65c
#
_cell.length_a   1.000
_cell.length_b   1.000
_cell.length_c   1.000
_cell.angle_alpha   90.00
_cell.angle_beta   90.00
_cell.angle_gamma   90.00
#
_symmetry.space_group_name_H-M   'P 1'
#
loop_
_entity.id
_entity.type
_entity.pdbx_description
1 polymer ?
#
loop_
_entity_poly.entity_id
_entity_poly.type
_entity_poly.pdbx_seq_one_letter_code
_entity_poly.pdbx_strand_id
1 'polypeptide(L)'
;MIQRKQEGFSLIELMLAVAIVGILAAIAIPNYQDYITSSKRAEGMALLQEMAARQERFYAQNNRYVTTPQDLDLLVSNQASVTNINSASARVRSENGYYLVAVSRTANDGGYTLTAEQTIGDGLCGNLTLTAVGIKGKTSTGPDAKTVDQCWR
;
A
#
# COMPACT_ATOMS: atom_id res chain seq x y z
N MET A 1 -1.98 -17.10 -61.89
CA MET A 1 -1.53 -16.18 -60.84
C MET A 1 -2.77 -15.38 -60.39
N ILE A 2 -3.24 -15.62 -59.18
CA ILE A 2 -4.39 -14.86 -58.60
C ILE A 2 -3.81 -13.65 -57.92
N GLN A 3 -3.98 -12.46 -58.52
CA GLN A 3 -3.66 -11.22 -57.84
C GLN A 3 -4.71 -10.98 -56.76
N ARG A 4 -4.31 -11.04 -55.50
CA ARG A 4 -5.15 -10.58 -54.38
C ARG A 4 -5.20 -9.05 -54.45
N LYS A 5 -6.39 -8.50 -54.66
CA LYS A 5 -6.66 -7.06 -54.50
C LYS A 5 -6.35 -6.69 -53.04
N GLN A 6 -5.39 -5.81 -52.80
CA GLN A 6 -5.18 -5.17 -51.51
C GLN A 6 -6.19 -4.03 -51.40
N GLU A 7 -7.21 -4.23 -50.59
CA GLU A 7 -8.13 -3.16 -50.21
C GLU A 7 -7.52 -2.40 -49.05
N GLY A 8 -7.29 -1.10 -49.23
CA GLY A 8 -6.77 -0.22 -48.19
C GLY A 8 -7.90 0.25 -47.25
N PHE A 9 -7.61 0.52 -45.99
CA PHE A 9 -8.54 1.10 -45.03
C PHE A 9 -8.99 2.50 -45.49
N SER A 10 -10.30 2.78 -45.34
CA SER A 10 -10.84 4.10 -45.53
C SER A 10 -10.45 5.04 -44.38
N LEU A 11 -10.21 6.32 -44.67
CA LEU A 11 -9.91 7.34 -43.67
C LEU A 11 -11.02 7.44 -42.61
N ILE A 12 -12.28 7.31 -43.01
CA ILE A 12 -13.44 7.35 -42.11
C ILE A 12 -13.47 6.18 -41.16
N GLU A 13 -13.08 5.00 -41.64
CA GLU A 13 -12.99 3.76 -40.83
C GLU A 13 -11.91 3.88 -39.75
N LEU A 14 -10.76 4.47 -40.07
CA LEU A 14 -9.70 4.76 -39.10
C LEU A 14 -10.19 5.80 -38.06
N MET A 15 -10.87 6.86 -38.48
CA MET A 15 -11.38 7.86 -37.54
C MET A 15 -12.40 7.26 -36.57
N LEU A 16 -13.31 6.40 -37.08
CA LEU A 16 -14.31 5.72 -36.27
C LEU A 16 -13.63 4.77 -35.25
N ALA A 17 -12.65 4.01 -35.69
CA ALA A 17 -11.89 3.09 -34.81
C ALA A 17 -11.19 3.86 -33.67
N VAL A 18 -10.49 4.96 -33.99
CA VAL A 18 -9.81 5.80 -33.00
C VAL A 18 -10.81 6.43 -32.02
N ALA A 19 -11.97 6.88 -32.48
CA ALA A 19 -13.01 7.44 -31.63
C ALA A 19 -13.54 6.39 -30.62
N ILE A 20 -13.81 5.16 -31.06
CA ILE A 20 -14.25 4.07 -30.19
C ILE A 20 -13.17 3.71 -29.15
N VAL A 21 -11.91 3.56 -29.58
CA VAL A 21 -10.78 3.30 -28.68
C VAL A 21 -10.62 4.42 -27.66
N GLY A 22 -10.77 5.68 -28.06
CA GLY A 22 -10.71 6.83 -27.15
C GLY A 22 -11.77 6.79 -26.05
N ILE A 23 -13.01 6.43 -26.39
CA ILE A 23 -14.10 6.29 -25.40
C ILE A 23 -13.82 5.13 -24.43
N LEU A 24 -13.37 3.98 -24.93
CA LEU A 24 -13.05 2.82 -24.10
C LEU A 24 -11.87 3.13 -23.17
N ALA A 25 -10.84 3.80 -23.67
CA ALA A 25 -9.67 4.19 -22.89
C ALA A 25 -10.04 5.17 -21.76
N ALA A 26 -10.94 6.12 -21.99
CA ALA A 26 -11.39 7.06 -20.98
C ALA A 26 -12.02 6.40 -19.74
N ILE A 27 -12.63 5.22 -19.91
CA ILE A 27 -13.22 4.44 -18.81
C ILE A 27 -12.21 3.45 -18.22
N ALA A 28 -11.38 2.82 -19.06
CA ALA A 28 -10.47 1.76 -18.65
C ALA A 28 -9.28 2.29 -17.84
N ILE A 29 -8.73 3.45 -18.19
CA ILE A 29 -7.52 4.00 -17.55
C ILE A 29 -7.72 4.29 -16.06
N PRO A 30 -8.77 5.03 -15.61
CA PRO A 30 -8.94 5.32 -14.18
C PRO A 30 -9.18 4.05 -13.36
N ASN A 31 -9.96 3.11 -13.87
CA ASN A 31 -10.20 1.83 -13.18
C ASN A 31 -8.92 1.00 -13.02
N TYR A 32 -8.04 1.02 -14.02
CA TYR A 32 -6.75 0.35 -13.97
C TYR A 32 -5.81 0.96 -12.92
N GLN A 33 -5.78 2.28 -12.80
CA GLN A 33 -4.98 2.98 -11.78
C GLN A 33 -5.43 2.63 -10.36
N ASP A 34 -6.74 2.57 -10.13
CA ASP A 34 -7.30 2.15 -8.83
C ASP A 34 -6.91 0.70 -8.48
N TYR A 35 -6.93 -0.20 -9.46
CA TYR A 35 -6.51 -1.58 -9.29
C TYR A 35 -5.02 -1.69 -8.93
N ILE A 36 -4.16 -0.98 -9.64
CA ILE A 36 -2.71 -0.95 -9.35
C ILE A 36 -2.45 -0.39 -7.93
N THR A 37 -3.13 0.69 -7.55
CA THR A 37 -2.98 1.28 -6.21
C THR A 37 -3.46 0.31 -5.13
N SER A 38 -4.56 -0.40 -5.35
CA SER A 38 -5.05 -1.44 -4.44
C SER A 38 -4.07 -2.61 -4.30
N SER A 39 -3.47 -3.05 -5.41
CA SER A 39 -2.43 -4.09 -5.38
C SER A 39 -1.20 -3.66 -4.57
N LYS A 40 -0.72 -2.43 -4.74
CA LYS A 40 0.38 -1.88 -3.94
C LYS A 40 0.00 -1.77 -2.46
N ARG A 41 -1.26 -1.44 -2.15
CA ARG A 41 -1.77 -1.37 -0.77
C ARG A 41 -1.73 -2.72 -0.06
N ALA A 42 -1.95 -3.81 -0.80
CA ALA A 42 -1.84 -5.17 -0.25
C ALA A 42 -0.44 -5.44 0.35
N GLU A 43 0.62 -4.88 -0.21
CA GLU A 43 1.98 -4.98 0.34
C GLU A 43 2.10 -4.29 1.71
N GLY A 44 1.52 -3.10 1.86
CA GLY A 44 1.47 -2.38 3.14
C GLY A 44 0.69 -3.15 4.22
N MET A 45 -0.45 -3.74 3.83
CA MET A 45 -1.25 -4.58 4.74
C MET A 45 -0.50 -5.84 5.17
N ALA A 46 0.18 -6.51 4.23
CA ALA A 46 0.99 -7.69 4.53
C ALA A 46 2.12 -7.36 5.51
N LEU A 47 2.83 -6.25 5.28
CA LEU A 47 3.91 -5.81 6.17
C LEU A 47 3.39 -5.45 7.57
N LEU A 48 2.22 -4.78 7.68
CA LEU A 48 1.61 -4.48 8.98
C LEU A 48 1.26 -5.76 9.76
N GLN A 49 0.69 -6.77 9.09
CA GLN A 49 0.34 -8.05 9.70
C GLN A 49 1.60 -8.83 10.11
N GLU A 50 2.63 -8.82 9.28
CA GLU A 50 3.92 -9.44 9.60
C GLU A 50 4.55 -8.78 10.83
N MET A 51 4.59 -7.45 10.87
CA MET A 51 5.15 -6.70 12.02
C MET A 51 4.32 -6.93 13.29
N ALA A 52 3.00 -7.02 13.19
CA ALA A 52 2.15 -7.37 14.33
C ALA A 52 2.48 -8.78 14.87
N ALA A 53 2.61 -9.77 13.99
CA ALA A 53 3.01 -11.12 14.41
C ALA A 53 4.41 -11.17 15.06
N ARG A 54 5.34 -10.33 14.59
CA ARG A 54 6.68 -10.19 15.19
C ARG A 54 6.62 -9.51 16.55
N GLN A 55 5.74 -8.53 16.75
CA GLN A 55 5.47 -7.89 18.04
C GLN A 55 4.97 -8.91 19.07
N GLU A 56 4.01 -9.76 18.69
CA GLU A 56 3.49 -10.81 19.60
C GLU A 56 4.57 -11.82 19.97
N ARG A 57 5.40 -12.22 19.01
CA ARG A 57 6.54 -13.11 19.28
C ARG A 57 7.57 -12.46 20.22
N PHE A 58 7.86 -11.19 20.00
CA PHE A 58 8.77 -10.43 20.84
C PHE A 58 8.23 -10.28 22.26
N TYR A 59 6.93 -10.00 22.38
CA TYR A 59 6.24 -9.93 23.67
C TYR A 59 6.30 -11.24 24.45
N ALA A 60 6.08 -12.38 23.78
CA ALA A 60 6.15 -13.70 24.41
C ALA A 60 7.54 -14.02 24.99
N GLN A 61 8.60 -13.44 24.42
CA GLN A 61 9.99 -13.67 24.88
C GLN A 61 10.46 -12.63 25.90
N ASN A 62 10.00 -11.38 25.78
CA ASN A 62 10.54 -10.24 26.52
C ASN A 62 9.53 -9.58 27.47
N ASN A 63 8.28 -10.03 27.47
CA ASN A 63 7.16 -9.49 28.27
C ASN A 63 6.92 -7.99 28.08
N ARG A 64 7.29 -7.46 26.90
CA ARG A 64 7.07 -6.07 26.46
C ARG A 64 6.98 -5.99 24.97
N TYR A 65 6.28 -4.97 24.46
CA TYR A 65 6.28 -4.62 23.04
C TYR A 65 7.39 -3.63 22.70
N VAL A 66 7.80 -3.63 21.45
CA VAL A 66 8.60 -2.54 20.85
C VAL A 66 7.65 -1.38 20.55
N THR A 67 7.90 -0.24 21.18
CA THR A 67 7.01 0.94 21.09
C THR A 67 7.72 2.18 20.58
N THR A 68 9.03 2.08 20.36
CA THR A 68 9.87 3.18 19.87
C THR A 68 10.46 2.83 18.51
N PRO A 69 10.55 3.78 17.58
CA PRO A 69 11.16 3.54 16.27
C PRO A 69 12.61 3.06 16.36
N GLN A 70 13.35 3.51 17.37
CA GLN A 70 14.76 3.15 17.58
C GLN A 70 14.98 1.64 17.73
N ASP A 71 14.01 0.94 18.31
CA ASP A 71 14.07 -0.49 18.61
C ASP A 71 13.43 -1.37 17.51
N LEU A 72 13.06 -0.80 16.36
CA LEU A 72 12.41 -1.54 15.28
C LEU A 72 13.26 -2.66 14.69
N ASP A 73 14.59 -2.53 14.78
CA ASP A 73 15.55 -3.55 14.37
C ASP A 73 15.41 -4.86 15.17
N LEU A 74 14.91 -4.79 16.43
CA LEU A 74 14.63 -5.96 17.26
C LEU A 74 13.51 -6.85 16.70
N LEU A 75 12.65 -6.31 15.86
CA LEU A 75 11.53 -7.03 15.26
C LEU A 75 11.88 -7.68 13.91
N VAL A 76 12.99 -7.33 13.29
CA VAL A 76 13.34 -7.78 11.93
C VAL A 76 14.61 -8.63 11.92
N SER A 77 14.59 -9.72 11.15
CA SER A 77 15.77 -10.58 10.98
C SER A 77 16.78 -9.97 9.99
N ASN A 78 16.29 -9.17 9.03
CA ASN A 78 17.11 -8.49 8.03
C ASN A 78 17.15 -6.99 8.33
N GLN A 79 18.22 -6.55 8.97
CA GLN A 79 18.42 -5.14 9.29
C GLN A 79 18.52 -4.23 8.05
N ALA A 80 18.84 -4.77 6.87
CA ALA A 80 18.82 -4.01 5.62
C ALA A 80 17.42 -3.52 5.22
N SER A 81 16.37 -4.11 5.78
CA SER A 81 14.99 -3.64 5.60
C SER A 81 14.65 -2.44 6.50
N VAL A 82 15.49 -2.10 7.49
CA VAL A 82 15.27 -0.96 8.38
C VAL A 82 16.04 0.24 7.84
N THR A 83 15.34 1.32 7.58
CA THR A 83 15.94 2.62 7.26
C THR A 83 16.20 3.41 8.54
N ASN A 84 17.28 4.18 8.60
CA ASN A 84 17.64 5.03 9.74
C ASN A 84 17.67 4.28 11.09
N ILE A 85 18.33 3.11 11.13
CA ILE A 85 18.47 2.27 12.34
C ILE A 85 18.91 3.13 13.54
N ASN A 86 18.42 2.83 14.73
CA ASN A 86 18.68 3.53 15.99
C ASN A 86 18.28 5.01 16.00
N SER A 87 17.33 5.40 15.17
CA SER A 87 16.83 6.77 15.06
C SER A 87 15.33 6.85 15.32
N ALA A 88 14.83 8.00 15.76
CA ALA A 88 13.41 8.31 15.85
C ALA A 88 12.68 8.23 14.50
N SER A 89 13.42 8.30 13.40
CA SER A 89 12.91 8.13 12.03
C SER A 89 13.11 6.73 11.46
N ALA A 90 13.47 5.74 12.27
CA ALA A 90 13.60 4.36 11.82
C ALA A 90 12.26 3.82 11.28
N ARG A 91 12.32 3.13 10.14
CA ARG A 91 11.16 2.53 9.46
C ARG A 91 11.55 1.18 8.90
N VAL A 92 10.61 0.23 8.94
CA VAL A 92 10.75 -1.02 8.21
C VAL A 92 10.16 -0.85 6.82
N ARG A 93 10.98 -1.08 5.81
CA ARG A 93 10.61 -0.93 4.41
C ARG A 93 9.97 -2.21 3.88
N SER A 94 8.89 -2.07 3.13
CA SER A 94 8.28 -3.17 2.37
C SER A 94 9.18 -3.61 1.20
N GLU A 95 8.92 -4.78 0.63
CA GLU A 95 9.78 -5.42 -0.39
C GLU A 95 10.04 -4.50 -1.59
N ASN A 96 9.00 -3.89 -2.14
CA ASN A 96 9.11 -2.97 -3.27
C ASN A 96 9.25 -1.49 -2.82
N GLY A 97 9.21 -1.22 -1.51
CA GLY A 97 9.33 0.11 -0.95
C GLY A 97 8.10 0.99 -1.10
N TYR A 98 6.94 0.42 -1.37
CA TYR A 98 5.68 1.15 -1.46
C TYR A 98 5.17 1.63 -0.10
N TYR A 99 5.66 1.01 0.98
CA TYR A 99 5.31 1.34 2.35
C TYR A 99 6.52 1.29 3.28
N LEU A 100 6.48 2.18 4.27
CA LEU A 100 7.46 2.26 5.36
C LEU A 100 6.70 2.13 6.69
N VAL A 101 6.97 1.09 7.47
CA VAL A 101 6.27 0.88 8.74
C VAL A 101 7.01 1.53 9.89
N ALA A 102 6.29 2.39 10.60
CA ALA A 102 6.65 2.97 11.88
C ALA A 102 5.95 2.26 13.01
N VAL A 103 6.53 2.31 14.21
CA VAL A 103 5.88 1.96 15.46
C VAL A 103 5.75 3.17 16.36
N SER A 104 4.64 3.24 17.08
CA SER A 104 4.39 4.25 18.09
C SER A 104 3.55 3.66 19.21
N ARG A 105 3.32 4.43 20.27
CA ARG A 105 2.37 4.11 21.32
C ARG A 105 1.36 5.24 21.47
N THR A 106 0.08 4.86 21.46
CA THR A 106 -1.04 5.77 21.69
C THR A 106 -1.94 5.25 22.81
N ALA A 107 -2.75 6.11 23.39
CA ALA A 107 -3.70 5.68 24.42
C ALA A 107 -4.69 4.66 23.83
N ASN A 108 -4.94 3.59 24.59
CA ASN A 108 -5.89 2.52 24.24
C ASN A 108 -5.53 1.68 22.97
N ASP A 109 -4.28 1.70 22.54
CA ASP A 109 -3.80 0.89 21.39
C ASP A 109 -3.53 -0.59 21.74
N GLY A 110 -3.63 -0.94 23.02
CA GLY A 110 -3.36 -2.29 23.52
C GLY A 110 -1.88 -2.62 23.70
N GLY A 111 -0.98 -1.72 23.35
CA GLY A 111 0.47 -1.91 23.53
C GLY A 111 1.33 -1.27 22.45
N TYR A 112 0.85 -1.17 21.23
CA TYR A 112 1.53 -0.49 20.12
C TYR A 112 0.52 -0.09 19.02
N THR A 113 0.94 0.87 18.23
CA THR A 113 0.31 1.22 16.95
C THR A 113 1.37 1.12 15.85
N LEU A 114 1.11 0.32 14.83
CA LEU A 114 1.90 0.26 13.60
C LEU A 114 1.26 1.17 12.56
N THR A 115 2.08 1.97 11.89
CA THR A 115 1.64 2.85 10.79
C THR A 115 2.44 2.53 9.54
N ALA A 116 1.78 2.07 8.49
CA ALA A 116 2.37 1.91 7.16
C ALA A 116 2.23 3.23 6.41
N GLU A 117 3.31 4.00 6.37
CA GLU A 117 3.43 5.25 5.65
C GLU A 117 3.59 4.95 4.16
N GLN A 118 2.67 5.41 3.33
CA GLN A 118 2.67 5.13 1.90
C GLN A 118 3.61 6.08 1.14
N THR A 119 4.28 5.57 0.11
CA THR A 119 5.17 6.33 -0.79
C THR A 119 4.60 6.48 -2.21
N ILE A 120 3.39 5.95 -2.43
CA ILE A 120 2.79 5.78 -3.77
C ILE A 120 1.81 6.87 -4.17
N GLY A 121 1.55 7.86 -3.29
CA GLY A 121 0.59 8.92 -3.55
C GLY A 121 -0.89 8.50 -3.41
N ASP A 122 -1.19 7.50 -2.58
CA ASP A 122 -2.56 7.04 -2.32
C ASP A 122 -3.35 8.06 -1.48
N GLY A 123 -3.92 9.06 -2.12
CA GLY A 123 -4.73 10.07 -1.46
C GLY A 123 -6.07 9.56 -0.92
N LEU A 124 -6.59 8.45 -1.45
CA LEU A 124 -7.90 7.91 -1.07
C LEU A 124 -7.87 7.18 0.28
N CYS A 125 -6.78 6.47 0.60
CA CYS A 125 -6.60 5.76 1.87
C CYS A 125 -5.55 6.40 2.77
N GLY A 126 -4.52 7.04 2.20
CA GLY A 126 -3.40 7.56 2.96
C GLY A 126 -2.56 6.44 3.58
N ASN A 127 -2.04 6.67 4.77
CA ASN A 127 -1.33 5.65 5.53
C ASN A 127 -2.31 4.67 6.18
N LEU A 128 -1.92 3.41 6.30
CA LEU A 128 -2.68 2.38 7.00
C LEU A 128 -2.17 2.23 8.43
N THR A 129 -3.08 1.95 9.37
CA THR A 129 -2.71 1.74 10.78
C THR A 129 -3.27 0.43 11.32
N LEU A 130 -2.52 -0.21 12.20
CA LEU A 130 -2.92 -1.44 12.90
C LEU A 130 -2.46 -1.36 14.36
N THR A 131 -3.39 -1.50 15.30
CA THR A 131 -3.08 -1.52 16.73
C THR A 131 -2.86 -2.94 17.24
N ALA A 132 -2.28 -3.06 18.43
CA ALA A 132 -2.08 -4.35 19.10
C ALA A 132 -3.39 -5.11 19.37
N VAL A 133 -4.52 -4.40 19.51
CA VAL A 133 -5.85 -5.03 19.66
C VAL A 133 -6.53 -5.33 18.31
N GLY A 134 -5.81 -5.20 17.21
CA GLY A 134 -6.32 -5.55 15.87
C GLY A 134 -7.20 -4.49 15.22
N ILE A 135 -7.29 -3.28 15.78
CA ILE A 135 -8.06 -2.18 15.15
C ILE A 135 -7.31 -1.69 13.92
N LYS A 136 -7.99 -1.78 12.78
CA LYS A 136 -7.53 -1.27 11.47
C LYS A 136 -7.95 0.18 11.30
N GLY A 137 -7.08 0.99 10.73
CA GLY A 137 -7.34 2.40 10.46
C GLY A 137 -6.68 2.90 9.18
N LYS A 138 -6.94 4.16 8.87
CA LYS A 138 -6.35 4.89 7.74
C LYS A 138 -6.21 6.36 8.11
N THR A 139 -5.36 7.10 7.40
CA THR A 139 -5.13 8.52 7.72
C THR A 139 -5.83 9.50 6.78
N SER A 140 -6.26 9.09 5.59
CA SER A 140 -6.99 9.97 4.69
C SER A 140 -8.38 10.33 5.24
N THR A 141 -8.71 11.63 5.24
CA THR A 141 -9.97 12.18 5.79
C THR A 141 -10.71 13.10 4.80
N GLY A 142 -10.25 13.20 3.56
CA GLY A 142 -10.88 14.05 2.53
C GLY A 142 -12.28 13.56 2.12
N PRO A 143 -13.05 14.38 1.39
CA PRO A 143 -14.40 14.04 0.94
C PRO A 143 -14.45 12.79 0.05
N ASP A 144 -13.38 12.53 -0.70
CA ASP A 144 -13.25 11.37 -1.59
C ASP A 144 -12.57 10.17 -0.92
N ALA A 145 -12.24 10.28 0.39
CA ALA A 145 -11.54 9.23 1.10
C ALA A 145 -12.39 7.95 1.19
N LYS A 146 -11.77 6.81 0.83
CA LYS A 146 -12.39 5.48 1.00
C LYS A 146 -12.60 5.15 2.47
N THR A 147 -13.55 4.26 2.78
CA THR A 147 -13.75 3.75 4.15
C THR A 147 -12.58 2.86 4.57
N VAL A 148 -12.46 2.59 5.89
CA VAL A 148 -11.43 1.66 6.40
C VAL A 148 -11.57 0.30 5.72
N ASP A 149 -12.78 -0.25 5.62
CA ASP A 149 -13.03 -1.55 4.98
C ASP A 149 -12.63 -1.59 3.50
N GLN A 150 -12.84 -0.49 2.77
CA GLN A 150 -12.42 -0.39 1.37
C GLN A 150 -10.89 -0.27 1.22
N CYS A 151 -10.20 0.32 2.22
CA CYS A 151 -8.75 0.46 2.21
C CYS A 151 -8.03 -0.83 2.64
N TRP A 152 -8.71 -1.71 3.37
CA TRP A 152 -8.17 -2.95 3.92
C TRP A 152 -8.64 -4.23 3.20
N ARG A 153 -9.11 -4.07 1.96
CA ARG A 153 -9.47 -5.18 1.04
C ARG A 153 -8.33 -5.53 0.12
#